data_9ba981572d03dd03b56fb17b7bd1b865
#
_entry.id   9ba981572d03dd03b56fb17b7bd1b865
#
_cell.length_a   1.000
_cell.length_b   1.000
_cell.length_c   1.000
_cell.angle_alpha   90.00
_cell.angle_beta   90.00
_cell.angle_gamma   90.00
#
_symmetry.space_group_name_H-M   'P 1'
#
loop_
_entity.id
_entity.type
_entity.pdbx_description
1 polymer ?
#
loop_
_entity_poly.entity_id
_entity_poly.type
_entity_poly.pdbx_seq_one_letter_code
_entity_poly.pdbx_strand_id
1 'polypeptide(L)'
;MKHPVPLLRTRQDYFDLFKKINQPLQPFYRASGAQIDYIHQGVGYGNKIAGMEGFSRVLWGAGPAIDQLDERWLKLILSGIKAGTDPSHPDYWGEIHERDQRMVEMPAMLLALYHHEQLLWKKLDTGEKSQIIHWFSQIFEYECADG
;
A
#
# COMPACT_ATOMS: atom_id res chain seq x y z
N MET A 1 -18.64 24.84 14.89
CA MET A 1 -17.67 24.54 15.97
C MET A 1 -16.31 24.33 15.36
N LYS A 2 -15.29 25.12 15.74
CA LYS A 2 -13.91 24.88 15.29
C LYS A 2 -13.38 23.70 16.10
N HIS A 3 -13.17 22.55 15.46
CA HIS A 3 -12.44 21.46 16.11
C HIS A 3 -11.00 21.92 16.33
N PRO A 4 -10.47 21.83 17.57
CA PRO A 4 -9.08 22.19 17.80
C PRO A 4 -8.17 21.29 16.96
N VAL A 5 -7.26 21.90 16.24
CA VAL A 5 -6.22 21.15 15.51
C VAL A 5 -5.37 20.41 16.56
N PRO A 6 -5.24 19.08 16.47
CA PRO A 6 -4.43 18.34 17.42
C PRO A 6 -2.98 18.81 17.35
N LEU A 7 -2.37 19.05 18.49
CA LEU A 7 -0.98 19.46 18.58
C LEU A 7 -0.11 18.21 18.54
N LEU A 8 0.55 17.96 17.41
CA LEU A 8 1.42 16.79 17.23
C LEU A 8 2.84 17.14 17.71
N ARG A 9 3.28 16.56 18.81
CA ARG A 9 4.59 16.81 19.44
C ARG A 9 5.45 15.57 19.59
N THR A 10 4.82 14.40 19.68
CA THR A 10 5.49 13.12 19.93
C THR A 10 5.19 12.13 18.81
N ARG A 11 6.05 11.13 18.65
CA ARG A 11 5.79 10.01 17.70
C ARG A 11 4.43 9.36 17.97
N GLN A 12 4.02 9.27 19.24
CA GLN A 12 2.72 8.72 19.63
C GLN A 12 1.56 9.56 19.11
N ASP A 13 1.65 10.89 19.14
CA ASP A 13 0.60 11.77 18.59
C ASP A 13 0.39 11.55 17.10
N TYR A 14 1.49 11.37 16.32
CA TYR A 14 1.40 11.04 14.89
C TYR A 14 0.80 9.67 14.66
N PHE A 15 1.17 8.68 15.46
CA PHE A 15 0.61 7.34 15.35
C PHE A 15 -0.90 7.30 15.69
N ASP A 16 -1.32 8.01 16.71
CA ASP A 16 -2.75 8.12 17.09
C ASP A 16 -3.54 8.86 16.00
N LEU A 17 -2.96 9.90 15.40
CA LEU A 17 -3.55 10.56 14.24
C LEU A 17 -3.65 9.61 13.03
N PHE A 18 -2.58 8.85 12.74
CA PHE A 18 -2.59 7.83 11.69
C PHE A 18 -3.74 6.83 11.88
N LYS A 19 -3.90 6.27 13.09
CA LYS A 19 -4.99 5.36 13.40
C LYS A 19 -6.36 6.02 13.18
N LYS A 20 -6.54 7.23 13.68
CA LYS A 20 -7.79 7.98 13.57
C LYS A 20 -8.19 8.26 12.12
N ILE A 21 -7.22 8.56 11.25
CA ILE A 21 -7.47 8.82 9.82
C ILE A 21 -7.76 7.53 9.07
N ASN A 22 -7.06 6.43 9.38
CA ASN A 22 -7.13 5.20 8.59
C ASN A 22 -8.16 4.19 9.11
N GLN A 23 -8.59 4.28 10.38
CA GLN A 23 -9.62 3.40 10.91
C GLN A 23 -10.94 3.43 10.10
N PRO A 24 -11.45 4.57 9.62
CA PRO A 24 -12.65 4.62 8.77
C PRO A 24 -12.48 3.94 7.41
N LEU A 25 -11.26 3.72 6.93
CA LEU A 25 -11.00 3.05 5.66
C LEU A 25 -11.09 1.52 5.76
N GLN A 26 -10.97 0.97 6.97
CA GLN A 26 -10.93 -0.48 7.18
C GLN A 26 -12.09 -1.26 6.52
N PRO A 27 -13.36 -0.79 6.57
CA PRO A 27 -14.47 -1.50 5.93
C PRO A 27 -14.40 -1.53 4.40
N PHE A 28 -13.58 -0.68 3.80
CA PHE A 28 -13.45 -0.54 2.35
C PHE A 28 -12.30 -1.36 1.77
N TYR A 29 -11.47 -1.98 2.60
CA TYR A 29 -10.46 -2.90 2.10
C TYR A 29 -11.14 -4.15 1.54
N ARG A 30 -10.71 -4.59 0.37
CA ARG A 30 -11.08 -5.91 -0.14
C ARG A 30 -10.53 -7.00 0.78
N ALA A 31 -11.13 -8.18 0.71
CA ALA A 31 -10.75 -9.30 1.56
C ALA A 31 -9.26 -9.69 1.44
N SER A 32 -8.67 -9.50 0.26
CA SER A 32 -7.24 -9.68 0.00
C SER A 32 -6.34 -8.64 0.66
N GLY A 33 -6.86 -7.45 0.95
CA GLY A 33 -6.10 -6.28 1.39
C GLY A 33 -5.46 -5.48 0.25
N ALA A 34 -5.46 -5.96 -1.00
CA ALA A 34 -4.72 -5.36 -2.11
C ALA A 34 -5.28 -4.03 -2.61
N GLN A 35 -6.53 -3.71 -2.28
CA GLN A 35 -7.23 -2.54 -2.78
C GLN A 35 -8.17 -1.98 -1.72
N ILE A 36 -8.36 -0.67 -1.74
CA ILE A 36 -9.44 0.00 -1.02
C ILE A 36 -10.57 0.26 -2.02
N ASP A 37 -11.73 -0.31 -1.76
CA ASP A 37 -12.89 -0.27 -2.64
C ASP A 37 -13.88 0.79 -2.13
N TYR A 38 -13.71 2.03 -2.57
CA TYR A 38 -14.64 3.11 -2.34
C TYR A 38 -15.11 3.68 -3.68
N ILE A 39 -16.15 4.47 -3.69
CA ILE A 39 -16.72 5.01 -4.94
C ILE A 39 -15.69 5.91 -5.62
N HIS A 40 -15.13 5.41 -6.72
CA HIS A 40 -14.23 6.17 -7.57
C HIS A 40 -15.01 6.76 -8.73
N GLN A 41 -15.05 8.07 -8.81
CA GLN A 41 -15.59 8.76 -9.97
C GLN A 41 -14.53 9.69 -10.54
N GLY A 42 -14.23 9.49 -11.81
CA GLY A 42 -13.44 10.44 -12.59
C GLY A 42 -11.92 10.27 -12.56
N VAL A 43 -11.38 9.10 -12.11
CA VAL A 43 -9.96 8.81 -12.26
C VAL A 43 -9.66 8.28 -13.67
N GLY A 44 -8.69 8.88 -14.34
CA GLY A 44 -8.35 8.54 -15.73
C GLY A 44 -7.72 7.14 -15.92
N TYR A 45 -7.11 6.58 -14.87
CA TYR A 45 -6.41 5.28 -14.89
C TYR A 45 -7.26 4.10 -14.39
N GLY A 46 -8.53 4.33 -14.08
CA GLY A 46 -9.50 3.28 -13.72
C GLY A 46 -9.50 2.88 -12.25
N ASN A 47 -10.63 2.29 -11.84
CA ASN A 47 -10.93 2.02 -10.42
C ASN A 47 -9.98 1.03 -9.75
N LYS A 48 -9.46 0.05 -10.51
CA LYS A 48 -8.54 -0.96 -9.98
C LYS A 48 -7.23 -0.32 -9.49
N ILE A 49 -6.65 0.54 -10.32
CA ILE A 49 -5.42 1.26 -9.98
C ILE A 49 -5.68 2.27 -8.86
N ALA A 50 -6.83 2.96 -8.87
CA ALA A 50 -7.23 3.84 -7.77
C ALA A 50 -7.40 3.09 -6.44
N GLY A 51 -7.92 1.86 -6.47
CA GLY A 51 -7.99 1.00 -5.27
C GLY A 51 -6.61 0.62 -4.74
N MET A 52 -5.66 0.30 -5.63
CA MET A 52 -4.25 0.07 -5.29
C MET A 52 -3.59 1.35 -4.74
N GLU A 53 -3.82 2.51 -5.35
CA GLU A 53 -3.35 3.79 -4.84
C GLU A 53 -3.84 4.03 -3.41
N GLY A 54 -5.12 3.78 -3.14
CA GLY A 54 -5.68 3.87 -1.80
C GLY A 54 -4.94 2.98 -0.80
N PHE A 55 -4.60 1.75 -1.17
CA PHE A 55 -3.79 0.85 -0.36
C PHE A 55 -2.37 1.39 -0.14
N SER A 56 -1.67 1.76 -1.21
CA SER A 56 -0.27 2.18 -1.13
C SER A 56 -0.07 3.48 -0.35
N ARG A 57 -0.98 4.45 -0.51
CA ARG A 57 -0.91 5.74 0.19
C ARG A 57 -0.97 5.60 1.71
N VAL A 58 -1.68 4.61 2.22
CA VAL A 58 -1.69 4.30 3.65
C VAL A 58 -0.30 3.87 4.14
N LEU A 59 0.51 3.24 3.30
CA LEU A 59 1.83 2.73 3.68
C LEU A 59 2.86 3.84 3.96
N TRP A 60 2.70 5.05 3.41
CA TRP A 60 3.53 6.19 3.78
C TRP A 60 3.46 6.51 5.27
N GLY A 61 2.30 6.34 5.89
CA GLY A 61 2.13 6.51 7.34
C GLY A 61 2.29 5.21 8.12
N ALA A 62 1.83 4.09 7.59
CA ALA A 62 1.96 2.78 8.21
C ALA A 62 3.41 2.30 8.24
N GLY A 63 4.18 2.52 7.17
CA GLY A 63 5.58 2.12 7.09
C GLY A 63 6.39 2.58 8.30
N PRO A 64 6.52 3.87 8.58
CA PRO A 64 7.27 4.37 9.75
C PRO A 64 6.73 3.91 11.11
N ALA A 65 5.50 3.45 11.18
CA ALA A 65 4.82 3.06 12.42
C ALA A 65 4.54 1.55 12.55
N ILE A 66 5.08 0.74 11.65
CA ILE A 66 4.71 -0.67 11.50
C ILE A 66 4.98 -1.51 12.75
N ASP A 67 6.00 -1.14 13.52
CA ASP A 67 6.34 -1.75 14.81
C ASP A 67 5.29 -1.51 15.92
N GLN A 68 4.38 -0.56 15.69
CA GLN A 68 3.27 -0.22 16.58
C GLN A 68 1.91 -0.67 16.04
N LEU A 69 1.90 -1.21 14.80
CA LEU A 69 0.67 -1.75 14.21
C LEU A 69 0.33 -3.11 14.84
N ASP A 70 -0.96 -3.37 14.98
CA ASP A 70 -1.43 -4.68 15.41
C ASP A 70 -1.27 -5.75 14.31
N GLU A 71 -1.41 -7.01 14.71
CA GLU A 71 -1.26 -8.16 13.80
C GLU A 71 -2.24 -8.10 12.62
N ARG A 72 -3.41 -7.53 12.80
CA ARG A 72 -4.41 -7.36 11.74
C ARG A 72 -3.91 -6.47 10.63
N TRP A 73 -3.28 -5.33 10.97
CA TRP A 73 -2.67 -4.44 10.00
C TRP A 73 -1.50 -5.09 9.27
N LEU A 74 -0.61 -5.77 10.00
CA LEU A 74 0.52 -6.47 9.40
C LEU A 74 0.04 -7.54 8.41
N LYS A 75 -0.97 -8.31 8.79
CA LYS A 75 -1.58 -9.32 7.93
C LYS A 75 -2.22 -8.70 6.69
N LEU A 76 -2.93 -7.58 6.86
CA LEU A 76 -3.57 -6.86 5.76
C LEU A 76 -2.53 -6.38 4.74
N ILE A 77 -1.44 -5.77 5.20
CA ILE A 77 -0.35 -5.26 4.35
C ILE A 77 0.30 -6.43 3.58
N LEU A 78 0.67 -7.50 4.27
CA LEU A 78 1.29 -8.66 3.64
C LEU A 78 0.37 -9.32 2.61
N SER A 79 -0.87 -9.59 2.98
CA SER A 79 -1.83 -10.22 2.05
C SER A 79 -2.13 -9.32 0.86
N GLY A 80 -2.18 -7.99 1.08
CA GLY A 80 -2.39 -7.02 0.01
C GLY A 80 -1.27 -7.00 -1.02
N ILE A 81 -0.02 -6.98 -0.55
CA ILE A 81 1.15 -7.02 -1.45
C ILE A 81 1.19 -8.34 -2.23
N LYS A 82 0.99 -9.47 -1.55
CA LYS A 82 0.95 -10.80 -2.19
C LYS A 82 -0.12 -10.88 -3.28
N ALA A 83 -1.36 -10.53 -2.94
CA ALA A 83 -2.49 -10.60 -3.87
C ALA A 83 -2.35 -9.59 -5.02
N GLY A 84 -1.84 -8.39 -4.74
CA GLY A 84 -1.67 -7.36 -5.74
C GLY A 84 -0.57 -7.65 -6.76
N THR A 85 0.44 -8.42 -6.39
CA THR A 85 1.55 -8.82 -7.29
C THR A 85 1.37 -10.19 -7.93
N ASP A 86 0.32 -10.96 -7.58
CA ASP A 86 0.05 -12.28 -8.12
C ASP A 86 -0.83 -12.22 -9.37
N PRO A 87 -0.29 -12.53 -10.58
CA PRO A 87 -1.06 -12.51 -11.82
C PRO A 87 -2.29 -13.44 -11.82
N SER A 88 -2.29 -14.49 -10.99
CA SER A 88 -3.42 -15.43 -10.87
C SER A 88 -4.53 -14.95 -9.90
N HIS A 89 -4.25 -13.91 -9.08
CA HIS A 89 -5.19 -13.43 -8.09
C HIS A 89 -6.21 -12.43 -8.71
N PRO A 90 -7.51 -12.49 -8.33
CA PRO A 90 -8.52 -11.56 -8.84
C PRO A 90 -8.19 -10.07 -8.58
N ASP A 91 -7.49 -9.77 -7.50
CA ASP A 91 -7.08 -8.42 -7.12
C ASP A 91 -5.67 -8.06 -7.59
N TYR A 92 -5.10 -8.83 -8.54
CA TYR A 92 -3.84 -8.49 -9.19
C TYR A 92 -3.85 -7.06 -9.71
N TRP A 93 -2.83 -6.28 -9.40
CA TRP A 93 -2.74 -4.87 -9.81
C TRP A 93 -2.56 -4.67 -11.32
N GLY A 94 -2.16 -5.72 -12.04
CA GLY A 94 -1.90 -5.70 -13.48
C GLY A 94 -0.44 -5.38 -13.79
N GLU A 95 -0.11 -5.53 -15.08
CA GLU A 95 1.21 -5.20 -15.61
C GLU A 95 1.44 -3.69 -15.62
N ILE A 96 2.71 -3.29 -15.49
CA ILE A 96 3.13 -1.89 -15.58
C ILE A 96 3.14 -1.46 -17.05
N HIS A 97 2.88 -0.19 -17.29
CA HIS A 97 2.95 0.43 -18.61
C HIS A 97 3.70 1.76 -18.55
N GLU A 98 3.95 2.37 -19.70
CA GLU A 98 4.57 3.69 -19.77
C GLU A 98 3.74 4.74 -19.04
N ARG A 99 4.39 5.60 -18.25
CA ARG A 99 3.75 6.68 -17.46
C ARG A 99 2.63 6.21 -16.53
N ASP A 100 2.83 5.06 -15.93
CA ASP A 100 1.82 4.37 -15.15
C ASP A 100 1.74 4.87 -13.70
N GLN A 101 0.52 5.09 -13.22
CA GLN A 101 0.27 5.46 -11.81
C GLN A 101 0.85 4.42 -10.83
N ARG A 102 0.89 3.13 -11.19
CA ARG A 102 1.47 2.07 -10.36
C ARG A 102 2.94 2.31 -10.03
N MET A 103 3.72 2.92 -10.96
CA MET A 103 5.12 3.27 -10.70
C MET A 103 5.24 4.32 -9.58
N VAL A 104 4.30 5.27 -9.50
CA VAL A 104 4.25 6.28 -8.44
C VAL A 104 3.96 5.66 -7.08
N GLU A 105 3.23 4.55 -7.05
CA GLU A 105 2.82 3.87 -5.81
C GLU A 105 3.87 2.89 -5.27
N MET A 106 4.77 2.39 -6.11
CA MET A 106 5.82 1.42 -5.73
C MET A 106 6.70 1.87 -4.55
N PRO A 107 7.16 3.13 -4.46
CA PRO A 107 8.06 3.56 -3.39
C PRO A 107 7.49 3.35 -1.99
N ALA A 108 6.21 3.60 -1.76
CA ALA A 108 5.59 3.41 -0.45
C ALA A 108 5.64 1.95 0.02
N MET A 109 5.39 1.02 -0.89
CA MET A 109 5.43 -0.43 -0.63
C MET A 109 6.87 -0.92 -0.43
N LEU A 110 7.80 -0.49 -1.29
CA LEU A 110 9.21 -0.87 -1.17
C LEU A 110 9.84 -0.36 0.12
N LEU A 111 9.55 0.88 0.52
CA LEU A 111 10.03 1.44 1.79
C LEU A 111 9.46 0.67 2.98
N ALA A 112 8.19 0.29 2.95
CA ALA A 112 7.59 -0.53 4.01
C ALA A 112 8.28 -1.90 4.11
N LEU A 113 8.49 -2.59 3.00
CA LEU A 113 9.18 -3.89 2.94
C LEU A 113 10.64 -3.79 3.40
N TYR A 114 11.34 -2.74 2.99
CA TYR A 114 12.75 -2.52 3.32
C TYR A 114 12.97 -2.18 4.80
N HIS A 115 12.24 -1.20 5.33
CA HIS A 115 12.40 -0.77 6.72
C HIS A 115 11.93 -1.80 7.74
N HIS A 116 11.02 -2.67 7.36
CA HIS A 116 10.43 -3.68 8.24
C HIS A 116 10.60 -5.10 7.71
N GLU A 117 11.81 -5.39 7.22
CA GLU A 117 12.20 -6.68 6.67
C GLU A 117 11.77 -7.86 7.55
N GLN A 118 11.96 -7.76 8.88
CA GLN A 118 11.66 -8.85 9.82
C GLN A 118 10.14 -9.12 9.94
N LEU A 119 9.34 -8.07 9.85
CA LEU A 119 7.89 -8.15 10.06
C LEU A 119 7.12 -8.42 8.76
N LEU A 120 7.71 -8.07 7.62
CA LEU A 120 7.09 -8.20 6.31
C LEU A 120 7.88 -9.16 5.42
N TRP A 121 9.03 -8.76 4.91
CA TRP A 121 9.77 -9.51 3.89
C TRP A 121 10.16 -10.93 4.31
N LYS A 122 10.64 -11.10 5.55
CA LYS A 122 11.03 -12.43 6.07
C LYS A 122 9.84 -13.36 6.36
N LYS A 123 8.62 -12.85 6.36
CA LYS A 123 7.40 -13.67 6.49
C LYS A 123 6.96 -14.29 5.17
N LEU A 124 7.53 -13.85 4.06
CA LEU A 124 7.21 -14.33 2.72
C LEU A 124 8.06 -15.59 2.41
N ASP A 125 7.46 -16.54 1.71
CA ASP A 125 8.18 -17.67 1.16
C ASP A 125 8.98 -17.28 -0.11
N THR A 126 9.74 -18.23 -0.65
CA THR A 126 10.61 -17.98 -1.82
C THR A 126 9.80 -17.64 -3.09
N GLY A 127 8.67 -18.31 -3.29
CA GLY A 127 7.79 -18.06 -4.45
C GLY A 127 7.16 -16.67 -4.37
N GLU A 128 6.63 -16.32 -3.21
CA GLU A 128 6.04 -14.99 -2.94
C GLU A 128 7.07 -13.86 -3.13
N LYS A 129 8.30 -14.05 -2.64
CA LYS A 129 9.39 -13.10 -2.86
C LYS A 129 9.73 -12.93 -4.33
N SER A 130 9.85 -14.05 -5.06
CA SER A 130 10.15 -14.03 -6.49
C SER A 130 9.06 -13.30 -7.28
N GLN A 131 7.81 -13.56 -6.97
CA GLN A 131 6.65 -12.92 -7.57
C GLN A 131 6.64 -11.40 -7.31
N ILE A 132 6.85 -10.98 -6.06
CA ILE A 132 6.92 -9.57 -5.68
C ILE A 132 8.08 -8.87 -6.40
N ILE A 133 9.28 -9.48 -6.41
CA ILE A 133 10.44 -8.94 -7.12
C ILE A 133 10.12 -8.79 -8.61
N HIS A 134 9.53 -9.81 -9.23
CA HIS A 134 9.17 -9.77 -10.65
C HIS A 134 8.22 -8.59 -10.95
N TRP A 135 7.17 -8.41 -10.15
CA TRP A 135 6.23 -7.33 -10.36
C TRP A 135 6.89 -5.94 -10.22
N PHE A 136 7.69 -5.71 -9.18
CA PHE A 136 8.40 -4.44 -9.00
C PHE A 136 9.47 -4.19 -10.07
N SER A 137 10.10 -5.25 -10.59
CA SER A 137 11.17 -5.14 -11.60
C SER A 137 10.68 -4.62 -12.94
N GLN A 138 9.39 -4.69 -13.21
CA GLN A 138 8.81 -4.15 -14.45
C GLN A 138 9.06 -2.64 -14.60
N ILE A 139 9.29 -1.89 -13.52
CA ILE A 139 9.61 -0.45 -13.59
C ILE A 139 10.87 -0.17 -14.41
N PHE A 140 11.80 -1.12 -14.50
CA PHE A 140 13.04 -0.96 -15.28
C PHE A 140 12.84 -1.09 -16.80
N GLU A 141 11.66 -1.52 -17.23
CA GLU A 141 11.33 -1.71 -18.65
C GLU A 141 10.68 -0.45 -19.26
N TYR A 142 10.28 0.52 -18.43
CA TYR A 142 9.52 1.70 -18.84
C TYR A 142 10.16 3.00 -18.39
N GLU A 143 9.95 4.05 -19.16
CA GLU A 143 10.33 5.40 -18.77
C GLU A 143 9.32 5.98 -17.75
N CYS A 144 9.84 6.56 -16.68
CA CYS A 144 9.02 7.38 -15.79
C CYS A 144 8.60 8.65 -16.51
N ALA A 145 7.40 9.14 -16.25
CA ALA A 145 6.99 10.45 -16.76
C ALA A 145 7.94 11.51 -16.19
N ASP A 146 8.49 12.31 -17.09
CA ASP A 146 9.22 13.52 -16.69
C ASP A 146 8.29 14.41 -15.89
N GLY A 147 8.69 14.71 -14.64
CA GLY A 147 7.96 15.58 -13.74
C GLY A 147 8.10 17.07 -14.09
#